data_e0a089014c9e58cfd15b21aaea2413ac
#
_entry.id   e0a089014c9e58cfd15b21aaea2413ac
#
_cell.length_a   1.000
_cell.length_b   1.000
_cell.length_c   1.000
_cell.angle_alpha   90.00
_cell.angle_beta   90.00
_cell.angle_gamma   90.00
#
_symmetry.space_group_name_H-M   'P 1'
#
loop_
_entity.id
_entity.type
_entity.pdbx_description
1 polymer ?
#
loop_
_entity_poly.entity_id
_entity_poly.type
_entity_poly.pdbx_seq_one_letter_code
_entity_poly.pdbx_strand_id
1 'polypeptide(L)'
;MMELRVEHLCKRYGENTVLDDISFTARVGVTRLLGPSGIGKTTLLRVLLGLETPDSGTVNGDKFRWTAVFQENRLLEGLDAEGNLRFVLGANYNAAAQALLEELGLGDVGKKRVRDYSGGMQRRLALARALLAPSDALALDEPFTGLDAENREAAMRAILRAAETKIVILSTHEELPIPVPCQIIEL
;
A
#
# COMPACT_ATOMS: atom_id res chain seq x y z
N MET A 1 -7.88 -19.49 7.85
CA MET A 1 -6.64 -18.72 7.69
C MET A 1 -6.86 -17.75 6.55
N MET A 2 -6.50 -16.47 6.70
CA MET A 2 -6.63 -15.46 5.64
C MET A 2 -5.60 -15.74 4.54
N GLU A 3 -6.06 -15.98 3.30
CA GLU A 3 -5.20 -16.37 2.19
C GLU A 3 -5.72 -15.77 0.88
N LEU A 4 -4.90 -14.92 0.27
CA LEU A 4 -5.13 -14.37 -1.06
C LEU A 4 -4.53 -15.32 -2.08
N ARG A 5 -5.33 -15.79 -3.02
CA ARG A 5 -4.91 -16.68 -4.12
C ARG A 5 -5.03 -15.98 -5.45
N VAL A 6 -4.00 -16.09 -6.24
CA VAL A 6 -3.92 -15.66 -7.62
C VAL A 6 -3.55 -16.89 -8.45
N GLU A 7 -4.34 -17.21 -9.49
CA GLU A 7 -4.17 -18.41 -10.29
C GLU A 7 -4.25 -18.08 -11.77
N HIS A 8 -3.18 -18.36 -12.50
CA HIS A 8 -3.06 -18.22 -13.96
C HIS A 8 -3.49 -16.84 -14.49
N LEU A 9 -3.12 -15.78 -13.76
CA LEU A 9 -3.54 -14.41 -14.04
C LEU A 9 -2.81 -13.86 -15.25
N CYS A 10 -3.58 -13.47 -16.29
CA CYS A 10 -3.06 -12.78 -17.46
C CYS A 10 -3.74 -11.43 -17.65
N LYS A 11 -2.96 -10.44 -18.13
CA LYS A 11 -3.47 -9.12 -18.52
C LYS A 11 -2.72 -8.56 -19.70
N ARG A 12 -3.47 -8.06 -20.68
CA ARG A 12 -2.93 -7.44 -21.90
C ARG A 12 -3.55 -6.06 -22.10
N TYR A 13 -2.80 -5.18 -22.75
CA TYR A 13 -3.28 -3.91 -23.27
C TYR A 13 -2.93 -3.84 -24.75
N GLY A 14 -3.93 -4.07 -25.59
CA GLY A 14 -3.71 -4.26 -27.02
C GLY A 14 -2.83 -5.48 -27.28
N GLU A 15 -1.70 -5.28 -27.95
CA GLU A 15 -0.72 -6.36 -28.24
C GLU A 15 0.28 -6.59 -27.10
N ASN A 16 0.32 -5.70 -26.12
CA ASN A 16 1.29 -5.78 -25.01
C ASN A 16 0.75 -6.66 -23.88
N THR A 17 1.41 -7.79 -23.62
CA THR A 17 1.16 -8.65 -22.47
C THR A 17 1.91 -8.06 -21.25
N VAL A 18 1.16 -7.70 -20.20
CA VAL A 18 1.69 -7.06 -18.99
C VAL A 18 1.75 -8.04 -17.81
N LEU A 19 0.77 -8.94 -17.72
CA LEU A 19 0.83 -10.07 -16.79
C LEU A 19 0.67 -11.36 -17.60
N ASP A 20 1.56 -12.32 -17.38
CA ASP A 20 1.59 -13.57 -18.11
C ASP A 20 1.67 -14.76 -17.14
N ASP A 21 0.57 -15.48 -17.01
CA ASP A 21 0.42 -16.68 -16.16
C ASP A 21 0.88 -16.53 -14.70
N ILE A 22 0.58 -15.40 -14.08
CA ILE A 22 0.99 -15.10 -12.72
C ILE A 22 0.16 -15.93 -11.73
N SER A 23 0.85 -16.73 -10.92
CA SER A 23 0.21 -17.57 -9.89
C SER A 23 0.99 -17.48 -8.57
N PHE A 24 0.30 -17.14 -7.48
CA PHE A 24 0.87 -17.14 -6.13
C PHE A 24 -0.22 -17.16 -5.06
N THR A 25 0.21 -17.44 -3.84
CA THR A 25 -0.61 -17.34 -2.64
C THR A 25 0.06 -16.41 -1.65
N ALA A 26 -0.65 -15.38 -1.18
CA ALA A 26 -0.18 -14.49 -0.13
C ALA A 26 -0.97 -14.72 1.17
N ARG A 27 -0.27 -14.69 2.31
CA ARG A 27 -0.83 -14.85 3.66
C ARG A 27 -0.56 -13.61 4.49
N VAL A 28 -1.08 -13.59 5.70
CA VAL A 28 -0.73 -12.57 6.71
C VAL A 28 0.79 -12.44 6.78
N GLY A 29 1.28 -11.22 6.64
CA GLY A 29 2.69 -10.92 6.46
C GLY A 29 2.94 -10.06 5.23
N VAL A 30 4.20 -9.89 4.85
CA VAL A 30 4.62 -9.10 3.69
C VAL A 30 4.90 -10.01 2.50
N THR A 31 4.26 -9.74 1.37
CA THR A 31 4.59 -10.26 0.05
C THR A 31 5.11 -9.11 -0.81
N ARG A 32 6.34 -9.22 -1.30
CA ARG A 32 6.98 -8.23 -2.15
C ARG A 32 6.79 -8.59 -3.62
N LEU A 33 6.40 -7.60 -4.41
CA LEU A 33 6.42 -7.67 -5.86
C LEU A 33 7.71 -7.00 -6.35
N LEU A 34 8.62 -7.77 -6.90
CA LEU A 34 9.88 -7.29 -7.46
C LEU A 34 9.83 -7.31 -8.98
N GLY A 35 10.57 -6.40 -9.57
CA GLY A 35 10.75 -6.30 -11.01
C GLY A 35 10.99 -4.86 -11.44
N PRO A 36 11.50 -4.65 -12.66
CA PRO A 36 11.79 -3.32 -13.19
C PRO A 36 10.54 -2.44 -13.28
N SER A 37 10.74 -1.13 -13.44
CA SER A 37 9.63 -0.22 -13.70
C SER A 37 8.91 -0.60 -14.98
N GLY A 38 7.57 -0.54 -14.98
CA GLY A 38 6.75 -0.87 -16.15
C GLY A 38 6.44 -2.36 -16.35
N ILE A 39 7.01 -3.29 -15.54
CA ILE A 39 6.81 -4.74 -15.72
C ILE A 39 5.37 -5.23 -15.41
N GLY A 40 4.54 -4.41 -14.77
CA GLY A 40 3.16 -4.81 -14.44
C GLY A 40 2.80 -4.81 -12.95
N LYS A 41 3.70 -4.41 -12.03
CA LYS A 41 3.43 -4.41 -10.58
C LYS A 41 2.17 -3.62 -10.22
N THR A 42 2.04 -2.39 -10.72
CA THR A 42 0.84 -1.55 -10.52
C THR A 42 -0.41 -2.17 -11.12
N THR A 43 -0.30 -2.81 -12.29
CA THR A 43 -1.41 -3.53 -12.94
C THR A 43 -1.87 -4.70 -12.07
N LEU A 44 -0.93 -5.50 -11.55
CA LEU A 44 -1.25 -6.58 -10.63
C LEU A 44 -1.98 -6.05 -9.39
N LEU A 45 -1.45 -5.01 -8.75
CA LEU A 45 -2.13 -4.39 -7.59
C LEU A 45 -3.55 -3.91 -7.93
N ARG A 46 -3.76 -3.31 -9.11
CA ARG A 46 -5.10 -2.89 -9.55
C ARG A 46 -6.05 -4.06 -9.74
N VAL A 47 -5.56 -5.18 -10.28
CA VAL A 47 -6.37 -6.41 -10.42
C VAL A 47 -6.72 -6.97 -9.05
N LEU A 48 -5.77 -7.05 -8.10
CA LEU A 48 -6.04 -7.51 -6.73
C LEU A 48 -7.10 -6.68 -6.02
N LEU A 49 -7.12 -5.37 -6.28
CA LEU A 49 -8.08 -4.42 -5.73
C LEU A 49 -9.45 -4.42 -6.46
N GLY A 50 -9.60 -5.21 -7.53
CA GLY A 50 -10.81 -5.18 -8.37
C GLY A 50 -11.00 -3.89 -9.18
N LEU A 51 -9.95 -3.08 -9.34
CA LEU A 51 -9.96 -1.85 -10.13
C LEU A 51 -9.65 -2.10 -11.61
N GLU A 52 -9.15 -3.29 -11.92
CA GLU A 52 -8.84 -3.74 -13.27
C GLU A 52 -9.30 -5.19 -13.41
N THR A 53 -9.91 -5.53 -14.54
CA THR A 53 -10.36 -6.91 -14.83
C THR A 53 -9.23 -7.66 -15.55
N PRO A 54 -8.82 -8.83 -15.11
CA PRO A 54 -7.87 -9.66 -15.85
C PRO A 54 -8.52 -10.22 -17.11
N ASP A 55 -7.71 -10.59 -18.09
CA ASP A 55 -8.19 -11.23 -19.31
C ASP A 55 -8.40 -12.73 -19.12
N SER A 56 -7.63 -13.36 -18.24
CA SER A 56 -7.83 -14.74 -17.79
C SER A 56 -7.26 -14.95 -16.39
N GLY A 57 -7.53 -16.12 -15.81
CA GLY A 57 -7.14 -16.47 -14.46
C GLY A 57 -8.14 -16.02 -13.40
N THR A 58 -7.82 -16.27 -12.14
CA THR A 58 -8.70 -15.96 -11.01
C THR A 58 -7.96 -15.30 -9.85
N VAL A 59 -8.67 -14.42 -9.14
CA VAL A 59 -8.23 -13.78 -7.92
C VAL A 59 -9.39 -13.79 -6.93
N ASN A 60 -9.16 -14.23 -5.71
CA ASN A 60 -10.16 -14.15 -4.63
C ASN A 60 -10.08 -12.83 -3.85
N GLY A 61 -9.64 -11.74 -4.49
CA GLY A 61 -9.41 -10.43 -3.87
C GLY A 61 -10.69 -9.77 -3.33
N ASP A 62 -11.84 -10.08 -3.90
CA ASP A 62 -13.18 -9.62 -3.51
C ASP A 62 -13.60 -10.03 -2.07
N LYS A 63 -12.94 -11.05 -1.52
CA LYS A 63 -13.17 -11.54 -0.15
C LYS A 63 -12.52 -10.67 0.93
N PHE A 64 -11.70 -9.68 0.53
CA PHE A 64 -10.93 -8.84 1.45
C PHE A 64 -11.38 -7.39 1.38
N ARG A 65 -11.40 -6.74 2.53
CA ARG A 65 -11.46 -5.28 2.60
C ARG A 65 -10.06 -4.75 2.38
N TRP A 66 -9.86 -4.07 1.28
CA TRP A 66 -8.58 -3.51 0.89
C TRP A 66 -8.43 -2.06 1.30
N THR A 67 -7.21 -1.68 1.66
CA THR A 67 -6.74 -0.30 1.59
C THR A 67 -5.49 -0.22 0.72
N ALA A 68 -5.24 0.92 0.12
CA ALA A 68 -4.15 1.06 -0.84
C ALA A 68 -3.42 2.40 -0.72
N VAL A 69 -2.12 2.35 -1.02
CA VAL A 69 -1.31 3.52 -1.38
C VAL A 69 -0.90 3.33 -2.83
N PHE A 70 -1.31 4.26 -3.69
CA PHE A 70 -0.91 4.30 -5.10
C PHE A 70 0.29 5.23 -5.29
N GLN A 71 0.87 5.26 -6.48
CA GLN A 71 1.91 6.24 -6.83
C GLN A 71 1.41 7.68 -6.64
N GLU A 72 0.16 7.95 -6.99
CA GLU A 72 -0.55 9.17 -6.61
C GLU A 72 -1.10 9.05 -5.19
N ASN A 73 -0.83 10.04 -4.34
CA ASN A 73 -1.21 9.96 -2.92
C ASN A 73 -2.72 10.02 -2.65
N ARG A 74 -3.52 10.56 -3.61
CA ARG A 74 -5.00 10.64 -3.55
C ARG A 74 -5.54 11.16 -2.22
N LEU A 75 -4.93 12.22 -1.71
CA LEU A 75 -5.30 12.88 -0.47
C LEU A 75 -6.36 13.96 -0.70
N LEU A 76 -7.07 14.31 0.37
CA LEU A 76 -7.96 15.46 0.40
C LEU A 76 -7.14 16.73 0.66
N GLU A 77 -6.72 17.39 -0.40
CA GLU A 77 -5.76 18.51 -0.38
C GLU A 77 -6.26 19.73 0.40
N GLY A 78 -7.56 19.91 0.48
CA GLY A 78 -8.20 20.99 1.23
C GLY A 78 -8.23 20.79 2.75
N LEU A 79 -7.93 19.59 3.23
CA LEU A 79 -7.90 19.24 4.64
C LEU A 79 -6.46 19.18 5.17
N ASP A 80 -6.32 19.21 6.49
CA ASP A 80 -5.08 18.88 7.20
C ASP A 80 -4.90 17.37 7.37
N ALA A 81 -3.84 16.92 8.05
CA ALA A 81 -3.56 15.51 8.30
C ALA A 81 -4.69 14.85 9.09
N GLU A 82 -5.13 15.50 10.17
CA GLU A 82 -6.22 15.00 11.01
C GLU A 82 -7.51 14.84 10.20
N GLY A 83 -7.88 15.82 9.38
CA GLY A 83 -9.06 15.78 8.52
C GLY A 83 -9.02 14.63 7.52
N ASN A 84 -7.85 14.34 6.94
CA ASN A 84 -7.66 13.18 6.07
C ASN A 84 -7.84 11.84 6.80
N LEU A 85 -7.37 11.73 8.05
CA LEU A 85 -7.56 10.52 8.85
C LEU A 85 -9.00 10.38 9.34
N ARG A 86 -9.62 11.48 9.80
CA ARG A 86 -11.04 11.48 10.22
C ARG A 86 -11.99 11.10 9.09
N PHE A 87 -11.64 11.42 7.84
CA PHE A 87 -12.45 11.02 6.68
C PHE A 87 -12.60 9.50 6.56
N VAL A 88 -11.58 8.72 6.89
CA VAL A 88 -11.61 7.24 6.80
C VAL A 88 -11.95 6.56 8.12
N LEU A 89 -11.67 7.20 9.26
CA LEU A 89 -11.88 6.64 10.59
C LEU A 89 -13.19 7.08 11.23
N GLY A 90 -13.73 8.24 10.84
CA GLY A 90 -14.92 8.81 11.46
C GLY A 90 -14.73 8.96 12.97
N ALA A 91 -15.69 8.40 13.74
CA ALA A 91 -15.65 8.39 15.19
C ALA A 91 -14.50 7.53 15.80
N ASN A 92 -13.86 6.68 15.00
CA ASN A 92 -12.73 5.84 15.45
C ASN A 92 -11.38 6.58 15.44
N TYR A 93 -11.35 7.86 15.05
CA TYR A 93 -10.14 8.67 15.21
C TYR A 93 -9.81 8.82 16.70
N ASN A 94 -8.62 8.42 17.09
CA ASN A 94 -8.20 8.32 18.48
C ASN A 94 -6.70 8.58 18.67
N ALA A 95 -6.20 8.41 19.90
CA ALA A 95 -4.79 8.60 20.22
C ALA A 95 -3.82 7.74 19.41
N ALA A 96 -4.22 6.53 18.98
CA ALA A 96 -3.37 5.69 18.14
C ALA A 96 -3.17 6.29 16.72
N ALA A 97 -4.19 6.96 16.18
CA ALA A 97 -4.07 7.69 14.92
C ALA A 97 -3.11 8.88 15.04
N GLN A 98 -3.18 9.61 16.17
CA GLN A 98 -2.25 10.69 16.46
C GLN A 98 -0.81 10.19 16.65
N ALA A 99 -0.63 9.10 17.40
CA ALA A 99 0.68 8.49 17.61
C ALA A 99 1.33 8.02 16.30
N LEU A 100 0.53 7.48 15.36
CA LEU A 100 1.07 7.10 14.04
C LEU A 100 1.48 8.33 13.20
N LEU A 101 0.75 9.45 13.28
CA LEU A 101 1.19 10.71 12.64
C LEU A 101 2.52 11.18 13.24
N GLU A 102 2.68 11.15 14.55
CA GLU A 102 3.93 11.52 15.23
C GLU A 102 5.09 10.61 14.80
N GLU A 103 4.88 9.27 14.80
CA GLU A 103 5.87 8.31 14.36
C GLU A 103 6.32 8.53 12.90
N LEU A 104 5.39 8.92 12.03
CA LEU A 104 5.67 9.22 10.62
C LEU A 104 6.16 10.67 10.42
N GLY A 105 6.51 11.41 11.49
CA GLY A 105 7.03 12.77 11.41
C GLY A 105 6.01 13.79 10.90
N LEU A 106 4.74 13.59 11.21
CA LEU A 106 3.63 14.46 10.85
C LEU A 106 2.89 15.02 12.09
N GLY A 107 3.45 14.85 13.31
CA GLY A 107 2.84 15.34 14.55
C GLY A 107 2.81 16.86 14.64
N ASP A 108 3.87 17.53 14.20
CA ASP A 108 4.06 18.98 14.33
C ASP A 108 3.53 19.80 13.14
N VAL A 109 2.87 19.16 12.17
CA VAL A 109 2.39 19.89 10.96
C VAL A 109 1.18 20.78 11.24
N GLY A 110 0.55 20.66 12.40
CA GLY A 110 -0.57 21.48 12.87
C GLY A 110 -1.76 21.46 11.91
N LYS A 111 -2.35 22.63 11.68
CA LYS A 111 -3.48 22.84 10.77
C LYS A 111 -3.06 23.13 9.32
N LYS A 112 -1.81 22.88 8.94
CA LYS A 112 -1.32 23.04 7.58
C LYS A 112 -2.13 22.14 6.63
N ARG A 113 -2.59 22.67 5.52
CA ARG A 113 -3.35 21.90 4.53
C ARG A 113 -2.43 21.00 3.72
N VAL A 114 -2.95 19.84 3.31
CA VAL A 114 -2.20 18.83 2.55
C VAL A 114 -1.66 19.35 1.23
N ARG A 115 -2.34 20.29 0.57
CA ARG A 115 -1.84 20.95 -0.65
C ARG A 115 -0.49 21.67 -0.44
N ASP A 116 -0.18 22.04 0.80
CA ASP A 116 1.04 22.77 1.16
C ASP A 116 2.13 21.82 1.70
N TYR A 117 1.89 20.50 1.69
CA TYR A 117 2.84 19.47 2.12
C TYR A 117 3.88 19.21 1.02
N SER A 118 5.10 18.81 1.44
CA SER A 118 6.06 18.23 0.50
C SER A 118 5.54 16.86 0.01
N GLY A 119 6.08 16.38 -1.12
CA GLY A 119 5.73 15.06 -1.66
C GLY A 119 5.93 13.93 -0.63
N GLY A 120 7.04 13.97 0.12
CA GLY A 120 7.32 13.01 1.20
C GLY A 120 6.32 13.09 2.36
N MET A 121 5.88 14.29 2.75
CA MET A 121 4.81 14.46 3.76
C MET A 121 3.49 13.89 3.28
N GLN A 122 3.12 14.16 2.02
CA GLN A 122 1.92 13.60 1.41
C GLN A 122 2.00 12.07 1.36
N ARG A 123 3.15 11.51 1.00
CA ARG A 123 3.37 10.06 0.95
C ARG A 123 3.17 9.41 2.32
N ARG A 124 3.77 9.98 3.36
CA ARG A 124 3.61 9.49 4.74
C ARG A 124 2.18 9.59 5.24
N LEU A 125 1.47 10.66 4.91
CA LEU A 125 0.04 10.80 5.25
C LEU A 125 -0.84 9.78 4.50
N ALA A 126 -0.59 9.54 3.21
CA ALA A 126 -1.30 8.52 2.46
C ALA A 126 -1.08 7.12 3.07
N LEU A 127 0.15 6.83 3.50
CA LEU A 127 0.48 5.60 4.21
C LEU A 127 -0.24 5.52 5.56
N ALA A 128 -0.20 6.56 6.40
CA ALA A 128 -0.92 6.60 7.68
C ALA A 128 -2.41 6.31 7.47
N ARG A 129 -3.04 6.94 6.49
CA ARG A 129 -4.45 6.73 6.16
C ARG A 129 -4.75 5.29 5.76
N ALA A 130 -3.89 4.67 4.94
CA ALA A 130 -4.07 3.28 4.52
C ALA A 130 -3.88 2.28 5.66
N LEU A 131 -2.89 2.51 6.53
CA LEU A 131 -2.59 1.64 7.67
C LEU A 131 -3.70 1.65 8.74
N LEU A 132 -4.29 2.82 8.99
CA LEU A 132 -5.31 3.02 10.03
C LEU A 132 -6.70 2.62 9.58
N ALA A 133 -7.02 2.72 8.29
CA ALA A 133 -8.33 2.35 7.80
C ALA A 133 -8.63 0.86 8.04
N PRO A 134 -9.86 0.50 8.45
CA PRO A 134 -10.25 -0.88 8.68
C PRO A 134 -10.09 -1.72 7.40
N SER A 135 -9.17 -2.69 7.43
CA SER A 135 -8.86 -3.52 6.27
C SER A 135 -8.31 -4.87 6.68
N ASP A 136 -8.46 -5.85 5.79
CA ASP A 136 -7.92 -7.19 5.91
C ASP A 136 -6.60 -7.31 5.11
N ALA A 137 -6.45 -6.47 4.08
CA ALA A 137 -5.29 -6.45 3.20
C ALA A 137 -4.89 -5.03 2.78
N LEU A 138 -3.60 -4.86 2.49
CA LEU A 138 -2.96 -3.61 2.06
C LEU A 138 -2.28 -3.82 0.71
N ALA A 139 -2.52 -2.93 -0.24
CA ALA A 139 -1.80 -2.83 -1.50
C ALA A 139 -0.96 -1.55 -1.50
N LEU A 140 0.35 -1.68 -1.46
CA LEU A 140 1.28 -0.57 -1.32
C LEU A 140 2.15 -0.45 -2.57
N ASP A 141 1.86 0.54 -3.41
CA ASP A 141 2.60 0.79 -4.65
C ASP A 141 3.69 1.83 -4.42
N GLU A 142 4.96 1.36 -4.37
CA GLU A 142 6.15 2.18 -4.16
C GLU A 142 6.04 3.08 -2.90
N PRO A 143 5.68 2.57 -1.70
CA PRO A 143 5.32 3.40 -0.55
C PRO A 143 6.48 4.23 0.01
N PHE A 144 7.72 3.93 -0.35
CA PHE A 144 8.93 4.61 0.15
C PHE A 144 9.47 5.69 -0.77
N THR A 145 8.90 5.87 -1.95
CA THR A 145 9.35 6.85 -2.95
C THR A 145 9.33 8.26 -2.37
N GLY A 146 10.46 8.97 -2.48
CA GLY A 146 10.60 10.35 -1.99
C GLY A 146 10.76 10.48 -0.48
N LEU A 147 10.99 9.39 0.24
CA LEU A 147 11.31 9.41 1.67
C LEU A 147 12.83 9.36 1.88
N ASP A 148 13.32 10.17 2.83
CA ASP A 148 14.68 10.03 3.37
C ASP A 148 14.81 8.78 4.23
N ALA A 149 16.02 8.46 4.69
CA ALA A 149 16.32 7.22 5.42
C ALA A 149 15.50 7.08 6.72
N GLU A 150 15.40 8.15 7.52
CA GLU A 150 14.69 8.14 8.79
C GLU A 150 13.18 7.91 8.60
N ASN A 151 12.56 8.66 7.68
CA ASN A 151 11.15 8.52 7.36
C ASN A 151 10.83 7.17 6.69
N ARG A 152 11.77 6.61 5.92
CA ARG A 152 11.66 5.27 5.34
C ARG A 152 11.64 4.19 6.42
N GLU A 153 12.52 4.28 7.42
CA GLU A 153 12.54 3.35 8.56
C GLU A 153 11.23 3.43 9.36
N ALA A 154 10.76 4.63 9.67
CA ALA A 154 9.48 4.81 10.36
C ALA A 154 8.32 4.19 9.57
N ALA A 155 8.24 4.45 8.27
CA ALA A 155 7.25 3.86 7.38
C ALA A 155 7.34 2.32 7.36
N MET A 156 8.56 1.77 7.28
CA MET A 156 8.79 0.32 7.30
C MET A 156 8.29 -0.30 8.62
N ARG A 157 8.65 0.28 9.77
CA ARG A 157 8.16 -0.20 11.09
C ARG A 157 6.64 -0.22 11.16
N ALA A 158 5.98 0.83 10.67
CA ALA A 158 4.52 0.92 10.67
C ALA A 158 3.88 -0.14 9.75
N ILE A 159 4.46 -0.38 8.57
CA ILE A 159 4.01 -1.43 7.63
C ILE A 159 4.19 -2.82 8.27
N LEU A 160 5.32 -3.10 8.92
CA LEU A 160 5.59 -4.40 9.53
C LEU A 160 4.62 -4.70 10.68
N ARG A 161 4.29 -3.72 11.51
CA ARG A 161 3.23 -3.89 12.53
C ARG A 161 1.87 -4.23 11.90
N ALA A 162 1.51 -3.58 10.82
CA ALA A 162 0.26 -3.92 10.12
C ALA A 162 0.29 -5.34 9.54
N ALA A 163 1.45 -5.79 9.08
CA ALA A 163 1.66 -7.12 8.51
C ALA A 163 1.55 -8.26 9.55
N GLU A 164 1.59 -7.97 10.85
CA GLU A 164 1.35 -8.98 11.88
C GLU A 164 -0.08 -9.57 11.83
N THR A 165 -1.02 -8.80 11.29
CA THR A 165 -2.45 -9.19 11.26
C THR A 165 -3.10 -9.09 9.90
N LYS A 166 -2.43 -8.45 8.92
CA LYS A 166 -2.96 -8.18 7.58
C LYS A 166 -2.07 -8.83 6.50
N ILE A 167 -2.66 -9.07 5.34
CA ILE A 167 -1.92 -9.38 4.12
C ILE A 167 -1.39 -8.06 3.56
N VAL A 168 -0.09 -7.92 3.37
CA VAL A 168 0.53 -6.73 2.79
C VAL A 168 1.19 -7.10 1.47
N ILE A 169 0.69 -6.55 0.37
CA ILE A 169 1.31 -6.67 -0.94
C ILE A 169 2.06 -5.36 -1.22
N LEU A 170 3.37 -5.45 -1.32
CA LEU A 170 4.27 -4.32 -1.44
C LEU A 170 5.03 -4.35 -2.75
N SER A 171 4.80 -3.39 -3.65
CA SER A 171 5.64 -3.20 -4.83
C SER A 171 6.83 -2.29 -4.51
N THR A 172 7.99 -2.65 -5.02
CA THR A 172 9.19 -1.81 -4.97
C THR A 172 10.14 -2.21 -6.09
N HIS A 173 10.91 -1.24 -6.56
CA HIS A 173 12.03 -1.47 -7.47
C HIS A 173 13.37 -1.50 -6.73
N GLU A 174 13.40 -1.10 -5.44
CA GLU A 174 14.60 -1.12 -4.61
C GLU A 174 14.71 -2.45 -3.85
N GLU A 175 15.93 -2.96 -3.73
CA GLU A 175 16.25 -4.02 -2.78
C GLU A 175 16.30 -3.44 -1.36
N LEU A 176 15.13 -3.34 -0.74
CA LEU A 176 15.05 -2.89 0.66
C LEU A 176 15.27 -4.10 1.59
N PRO A 177 16.16 -3.99 2.56
CA PRO A 177 16.27 -5.00 3.62
C PRO A 177 14.99 -4.96 4.47
N ILE A 178 14.10 -5.93 4.27
CA ILE A 178 12.96 -6.14 5.16
C ILE A 178 13.45 -7.05 6.29
N PRO A 179 13.41 -6.60 7.55
CA PRO A 179 14.04 -7.32 8.68
C PRO A 179 13.21 -8.53 9.16
N VAL A 180 12.25 -9.00 8.38
CA VAL A 180 11.42 -10.16 8.65
C VAL A 180 11.34 -11.04 7.41
N PRO A 181 11.08 -12.36 7.58
CA PRO A 181 10.83 -13.23 6.44
C PRO A 181 9.67 -12.69 5.60
N CYS A 182 9.90 -12.48 4.32
CA CYS A 182 8.87 -12.03 3.37
C CYS A 182 8.87 -12.95 2.14
N GLN A 183 7.68 -13.16 1.58
CA GLN A 183 7.54 -13.81 0.29
C GLN A 183 7.95 -12.83 -0.81
N ILE A 184 8.64 -13.32 -1.83
CA ILE A 184 9.02 -12.54 -3.00
C ILE A 184 8.34 -13.14 -4.23
N ILE A 185 7.70 -12.30 -5.01
CA ILE A 185 7.12 -12.60 -6.32
C ILE A 185 7.87 -11.74 -7.33
N GLU A 186 8.57 -12.38 -8.23
CA GLU A 186 9.24 -11.72 -9.37
C GLU A 186 8.28 -11.68 -10.56
N LEU A 187 8.17 -10.50 -11.19
CA LEU A 187 7.34 -10.24 -12.37
C LEU A 187 8.21 -10.03 -13.60
#